data_a89660239b592e81492f74774957027e
#
_entry.id   a89660239b592e81492f74774957027e
#
_cell.length_a   1.000
_cell.length_b   1.000
_cell.length_c   1.000
_cell.angle_alpha   90.00
_cell.angle_beta   90.00
_cell.angle_gamma   90.00
#
_symmetry.space_group_name_H-M   'P 1'
#
loop_
_entity.id
_entity.type
_entity.pdbx_description
1 polymer ?
#
loop_
_entity_poly.entity_id
_entity_poly.type
_entity_poly.pdbx_seq_one_letter_code
_entity_poly.pdbx_strand_id
1 'polypeptide(L)'
;MPVQAINGRCLKCGYRLPLQSDRRRIIYSLAYIILFAVGVSFATSSLAQSGGKATLVLKVTGLRSEKGQVKIAVFNSSEKWLGEQPIYSSTINVDSQTVTWRINDVPYGDYGVAVFHDENSNGKMDKNVLGIPLEPYGFSNNVRITLGPPKWEEAKFTVKGSTAEVSIGVK
;
A
#
# COMPACT_ATOMS: atom_id res chain seq x y z
N MET A 1 -49.65 41.69 -29.62
CA MET A 1 -49.05 41.95 -30.94
C MET A 1 -47.56 42.22 -30.69
N PRO A 2 -46.64 41.50 -31.29
CA PRO A 2 -45.23 41.70 -31.05
C PRO A 2 -44.72 42.97 -31.72
N VAL A 3 -43.99 43.80 -31.02
CA VAL A 3 -43.31 44.99 -31.56
C VAL A 3 -42.07 44.53 -32.31
N GLN A 4 -42.07 44.66 -33.63
CA GLN A 4 -40.89 44.41 -34.46
C GLN A 4 -39.95 45.61 -34.44
N ALA A 5 -38.70 45.37 -34.07
CA ALA A 5 -37.62 46.34 -34.15
C ALA A 5 -36.73 45.98 -35.35
N ILE A 6 -36.53 46.94 -36.25
CA ILE A 6 -35.59 46.82 -37.37
C ILE A 6 -34.54 47.92 -37.19
N ASN A 7 -33.24 47.56 -37.28
CA ASN A 7 -32.07 48.43 -37.15
C ASN A 7 -31.98 49.26 -35.86
N GLY A 8 -32.33 48.70 -34.71
CA GLY A 8 -32.09 49.36 -33.42
C GLY A 8 -32.91 50.61 -33.15
N ARG A 9 -34.01 50.85 -33.92
CA ARG A 9 -34.94 51.98 -33.68
C ARG A 9 -36.34 51.44 -33.38
N CYS A 10 -36.93 51.98 -32.34
CA CYS A 10 -38.34 51.76 -32.04
C CYS A 10 -39.17 52.66 -32.93
N LEU A 11 -39.99 52.08 -33.82
CA LEU A 11 -40.81 52.83 -34.79
C LEU A 11 -41.92 53.65 -34.16
N LYS A 12 -42.17 53.56 -32.86
CA LYS A 12 -43.29 54.24 -32.21
C LYS A 12 -42.93 55.46 -31.34
N CYS A 13 -41.69 55.65 -30.94
CA CYS A 13 -41.28 56.69 -29.99
C CYS A 13 -39.96 57.41 -30.30
N GLY A 14 -39.28 57.10 -31.39
CA GLY A 14 -38.16 57.93 -31.88
C GLY A 14 -36.87 57.87 -31.04
N TYR A 15 -36.84 57.10 -29.98
CA TYR A 15 -35.66 57.01 -29.08
C TYR A 15 -34.64 56.02 -29.62
N ARG A 16 -33.36 56.44 -29.68
CA ARG A 16 -32.22 55.62 -29.97
C ARG A 16 -31.83 54.87 -28.71
N LEU A 17 -31.93 53.55 -28.72
CA LEU A 17 -31.40 52.73 -27.62
C LEU A 17 -29.87 52.84 -27.62
N PRO A 18 -29.25 53.15 -26.48
CA PRO A 18 -27.79 53.14 -26.41
C PRO A 18 -27.27 51.71 -26.62
N LEU A 19 -26.46 51.53 -27.64
CA LEU A 19 -25.63 50.34 -27.80
C LEU A 19 -24.61 50.36 -26.66
N GLN A 20 -25.00 49.85 -25.51
CA GLN A 20 -24.10 49.65 -24.40
C GLN A 20 -23.16 48.50 -24.78
N SER A 21 -22.00 48.86 -25.31
CA SER A 21 -20.91 47.87 -25.56
C SER A 21 -20.48 47.34 -24.20
N ASP A 22 -20.91 46.11 -23.89
CA ASP A 22 -20.66 45.45 -22.64
C ASP A 22 -19.20 44.93 -22.59
N ARG A 23 -18.25 45.90 -22.76
CA ARG A 23 -16.80 45.62 -22.69
C ARG A 23 -16.41 44.96 -21.36
N ARG A 24 -17.16 45.20 -20.30
CA ARG A 24 -16.91 44.62 -18.99
C ARG A 24 -17.19 43.10 -18.97
N ARG A 25 -18.27 42.63 -19.61
CA ARG A 25 -18.59 41.20 -19.71
C ARG A 25 -17.56 40.40 -20.48
N ILE A 26 -17.00 40.99 -21.54
CA ILE A 26 -15.96 40.32 -22.33
C ILE A 26 -14.65 40.20 -21.52
N ILE A 27 -14.29 41.23 -20.74
CA ILE A 27 -13.09 41.24 -19.91
C ILE A 27 -13.18 40.15 -18.79
N TYR A 28 -14.34 40.05 -18.14
CA TYR A 28 -14.54 39.02 -17.11
C TYR A 28 -14.57 37.60 -17.69
N SER A 29 -15.15 37.44 -18.90
CA SER A 29 -15.17 36.15 -19.58
C SER A 29 -13.75 35.68 -19.96
N LEU A 30 -12.91 36.60 -20.48
CA LEU A 30 -11.51 36.30 -20.80
C LEU A 30 -10.65 36.04 -19.55
N ALA A 31 -10.88 36.79 -18.47
CA ALA A 31 -10.20 36.57 -17.20
C ALA A 31 -10.57 35.24 -16.57
N TYR A 32 -11.82 34.78 -16.69
CA TYR A 32 -12.25 33.45 -16.20
C TYR A 32 -11.63 32.31 -17.00
N ILE A 33 -11.50 32.46 -18.33
CA ILE A 33 -10.87 31.46 -19.19
C ILE A 33 -9.36 31.33 -18.88
N ILE A 34 -8.68 32.47 -18.63
CA ILE A 34 -7.25 32.46 -18.27
C ILE A 34 -7.04 31.84 -16.89
N LEU A 35 -7.88 32.14 -15.89
CA LEU A 35 -7.83 31.52 -14.57
C LEU A 35 -8.09 30.00 -14.60
N PHE A 36 -9.00 29.55 -15.49
CA PHE A 36 -9.29 28.14 -15.66
C PHE A 36 -8.15 27.40 -16.36
N ALA A 37 -7.46 28.05 -17.31
CA ALA A 37 -6.32 27.48 -18.03
C ALA A 37 -5.07 27.35 -17.14
N VAL A 38 -4.87 28.25 -16.15
CA VAL A 38 -3.77 28.16 -15.19
C VAL A 38 -4.04 27.10 -14.11
N GLY A 39 -5.31 26.85 -13.77
CA GLY A 39 -5.69 25.84 -12.77
C GLY A 39 -5.53 24.38 -13.22
N VAL A 40 -5.49 24.12 -14.53
CA VAL A 40 -5.38 22.74 -15.06
C VAL A 40 -3.92 22.29 -15.24
N SER A 41 -2.95 23.18 -15.09
CA SER A 41 -1.51 22.86 -15.25
C SER A 41 -0.83 22.34 -13.98
N PHE A 42 -1.56 22.09 -12.88
CA PHE A 42 -1.09 21.18 -11.86
C PHE A 42 -1.31 19.74 -12.36
N ALA A 43 -0.57 19.40 -13.41
CA ALA A 43 -0.33 18.00 -13.73
C ALA A 43 0.19 17.36 -12.44
N THR A 44 -0.62 16.53 -11.84
CA THR A 44 -0.19 15.57 -10.83
C THR A 44 0.95 14.78 -11.46
N SER A 45 2.18 15.19 -11.17
CA SER A 45 3.32 14.31 -11.33
C SER A 45 3.06 13.15 -10.37
N SER A 46 2.25 12.18 -10.82
CA SER A 46 2.33 10.83 -10.30
C SER A 46 3.78 10.46 -10.52
N LEU A 47 4.59 10.57 -9.46
CA LEU A 47 5.83 9.86 -9.39
C LEU A 47 5.42 8.40 -9.58
N ALA A 48 5.46 7.94 -10.83
CA ALA A 48 5.50 6.54 -11.14
C ALA A 48 6.73 6.05 -10.37
N GLN A 49 6.48 5.53 -9.19
CA GLN A 49 7.45 4.80 -8.43
C GLN A 49 7.91 3.73 -9.40
N SER A 50 9.12 3.90 -9.94
CA SER A 50 9.73 2.90 -10.81
C SER A 50 9.81 1.64 -9.95
N GLY A 51 8.83 0.77 -10.13
CA GLY A 51 8.64 -0.41 -9.32
C GLY A 51 9.79 -1.37 -9.55
N GLY A 52 10.92 -1.12 -8.87
CA GLY A 52 12.02 -2.06 -8.83
C GLY A 52 11.57 -3.34 -8.14
N LYS A 53 12.27 -4.43 -8.44
CA LYS A 53 12.07 -5.72 -7.82
C LYS A 53 13.36 -6.17 -7.15
N ALA A 54 13.23 -6.93 -6.06
CA ALA A 54 14.32 -7.50 -5.30
C ALA A 54 14.16 -9.02 -5.15
N THR A 55 15.24 -9.69 -4.80
CA THR A 55 15.17 -11.02 -4.18
C THR A 55 15.08 -10.84 -2.67
N LEU A 56 14.01 -11.33 -2.06
CA LEU A 56 13.86 -11.38 -0.61
C LEU A 56 14.37 -12.72 -0.10
N VAL A 57 15.35 -12.68 0.80
CA VAL A 57 15.94 -13.86 1.45
C VAL A 57 15.53 -13.86 2.91
N LEU A 58 14.74 -14.84 3.31
CA LEU A 58 14.30 -15.03 4.68
C LEU A 58 15.12 -16.17 5.30
N LYS A 59 15.80 -15.89 6.41
CA LYS A 59 16.56 -16.87 7.19
C LYS A 59 15.91 -17.06 8.54
N VAL A 60 15.40 -18.26 8.80
CA VAL A 60 14.78 -18.64 10.07
C VAL A 60 15.80 -19.39 10.92
N THR A 61 15.98 -18.97 12.16
CA THR A 61 16.95 -19.53 13.11
C THR A 61 16.28 -19.81 14.46
N GLY A 62 16.94 -20.56 15.34
CA GLY A 62 16.42 -20.85 16.68
C GLY A 62 15.41 -22.00 16.71
N LEU A 63 15.41 -22.85 15.69
CA LEU A 63 14.58 -24.04 15.65
C LEU A 63 14.99 -25.01 16.78
N ARG A 64 14.01 -25.50 17.55
CA ARG A 64 14.26 -26.40 18.71
C ARG A 64 14.65 -27.80 18.28
N SER A 65 14.25 -28.24 17.10
CA SER A 65 14.50 -29.57 16.59
C SER A 65 14.68 -29.53 15.07
N GLU A 66 15.26 -30.57 14.51
CA GLU A 66 15.36 -30.83 13.07
C GLU A 66 14.19 -31.68 12.57
N LYS A 67 12.98 -31.45 13.14
CA LYS A 67 11.75 -32.16 12.80
C LYS A 67 10.64 -31.15 12.49
N GLY A 68 9.59 -31.65 11.84
CA GLY A 68 8.43 -30.81 11.54
C GLY A 68 8.65 -29.90 10.34
N GLN A 69 7.98 -28.77 10.36
CA GLN A 69 7.94 -27.82 9.25
C GLN A 69 8.03 -26.38 9.76
N VAL A 70 8.70 -25.52 9.02
CA VAL A 70 8.63 -24.09 9.23
C VAL A 70 7.57 -23.51 8.30
N LYS A 71 6.60 -22.82 8.87
CA LYS A 71 5.59 -22.09 8.11
C LYS A 71 5.89 -20.60 8.14
N ILE A 72 5.97 -20.00 6.95
CA ILE A 72 6.34 -18.62 6.74
C ILE A 72 5.21 -17.91 6.01
N ALA A 73 4.81 -16.75 6.53
CA ALA A 73 3.80 -15.89 5.93
C ALA A 73 4.35 -14.46 5.79
N VAL A 74 4.23 -13.88 4.58
CA VAL A 74 4.69 -12.53 4.25
C VAL A 74 3.48 -11.66 3.94
N PHE A 75 3.45 -10.48 4.52
CA PHE A 75 2.39 -9.48 4.37
C PHE A 75 2.96 -8.16 3.86
N ASN A 76 2.16 -7.35 3.20
CA ASN A 76 2.58 -6.06 2.62
C ASN A 76 1.71 -4.87 3.07
N SER A 77 0.87 -5.05 4.06
CA SER A 77 0.09 -3.95 4.63
C SER A 77 -0.40 -4.26 6.05
N SER A 78 -0.71 -3.20 6.80
CA SER A 78 -1.26 -3.28 8.16
C SER A 78 -2.63 -3.95 8.21
N GLU A 79 -3.47 -3.74 7.18
CA GLU A 79 -4.82 -4.31 7.11
C GLU A 79 -4.81 -5.83 6.96
N LYS A 80 -3.76 -6.35 6.31
CA LYS A 80 -3.60 -7.80 6.08
C LYS A 80 -2.73 -8.48 7.13
N TRP A 81 -2.05 -7.69 7.98
CA TRP A 81 -1.10 -8.20 8.95
C TRP A 81 -1.70 -9.28 9.84
N LEU A 82 -1.07 -10.47 9.83
CA LEU A 82 -1.51 -11.68 10.54
C LEU A 82 -2.91 -12.19 10.18
N GLY A 83 -3.46 -11.74 9.06
CA GLY A 83 -4.71 -12.25 8.52
C GLY A 83 -4.52 -13.56 7.74
N GLU A 84 -5.62 -14.09 7.21
CA GLU A 84 -5.66 -15.38 6.50
C GLU A 84 -5.04 -15.35 5.10
N GLN A 85 -4.76 -14.17 4.55
CA GLN A 85 -4.30 -14.02 3.17
C GLN A 85 -2.94 -13.32 3.09
N PRO A 86 -1.83 -14.02 3.42
CA PRO A 86 -0.50 -13.51 3.14
C PRO A 86 -0.29 -13.38 1.63
N ILE A 87 0.57 -12.43 1.21
CA ILE A 87 0.90 -12.27 -0.22
C ILE A 87 1.88 -13.33 -0.71
N TYR A 88 2.74 -13.82 0.18
CA TYR A 88 3.58 -15.00 -0.05
C TYR A 88 3.51 -15.89 1.17
N SER A 89 3.51 -17.19 0.94
CA SER A 89 3.59 -18.20 2.01
C SER A 89 4.40 -19.42 1.57
N SER A 90 5.04 -20.06 2.52
CA SER A 90 5.78 -21.29 2.28
C SER A 90 5.70 -22.21 3.49
N THR A 91 5.76 -23.49 3.22
CA THR A 91 5.93 -24.54 4.23
C THR A 91 7.17 -25.35 3.84
N ILE A 92 8.19 -25.37 4.70
CA ILE A 92 9.49 -25.96 4.43
C ILE A 92 9.79 -27.00 5.51
N ASN A 93 10.11 -28.22 5.11
CA ASN A 93 10.53 -29.26 6.05
C ASN A 93 11.84 -28.85 6.73
N VAL A 94 11.94 -29.14 8.02
CA VAL A 94 13.13 -28.84 8.81
C VAL A 94 14.07 -30.01 8.74
N ASP A 95 15.27 -29.78 8.21
CA ASP A 95 16.37 -30.72 8.10
C ASP A 95 17.66 -30.20 8.75
N SER A 96 17.60 -29.00 9.29
CA SER A 96 18.70 -28.30 9.95
C SER A 96 18.20 -27.24 10.92
N GLN A 97 19.05 -26.72 11.78
CA GLN A 97 18.69 -25.66 12.74
C GLN A 97 18.43 -24.29 12.10
N THR A 98 18.53 -24.22 10.78
CA THR A 98 18.29 -22.97 10.02
C THR A 98 17.58 -23.28 8.71
N VAL A 99 16.50 -22.59 8.43
CA VAL A 99 15.75 -22.67 7.18
C VAL A 99 15.91 -21.37 6.41
N THR A 100 16.17 -21.47 5.11
CA THR A 100 16.26 -20.30 4.22
C THR A 100 15.25 -20.40 3.10
N TRP A 101 14.49 -19.32 2.90
CA TRP A 101 13.56 -19.20 1.78
C TRP A 101 13.89 -17.97 0.93
N ARG A 102 13.94 -18.15 -0.39
CA ARG A 102 14.19 -17.09 -1.37
C ARG A 102 12.93 -16.83 -2.17
N ILE A 103 12.54 -15.56 -2.28
CA ILE A 103 11.42 -15.10 -3.09
C ILE A 103 11.98 -14.12 -4.10
N ASN A 104 11.90 -14.46 -5.38
CA ASN A 104 12.35 -13.59 -6.46
C ASN A 104 11.27 -12.60 -6.87
N ASP A 105 11.66 -11.53 -7.53
CA ASP A 105 10.76 -10.53 -8.14
C ASP A 105 9.81 -9.86 -7.14
N VAL A 106 10.20 -9.73 -5.89
CA VAL A 106 9.43 -9.03 -4.86
C VAL A 106 9.45 -7.53 -5.16
N PRO A 107 8.30 -6.87 -5.37
CA PRO A 107 8.24 -5.43 -5.59
C PRO A 107 8.85 -4.65 -4.42
N TYR A 108 9.42 -3.48 -4.67
CA TYR A 108 9.85 -2.59 -3.60
C TYR A 108 8.67 -2.16 -2.75
N GLY A 109 8.86 -2.08 -1.45
CA GLY A 109 7.80 -1.70 -0.51
C GLY A 109 8.05 -2.20 0.90
N ASP A 110 7.08 -2.01 1.76
CA ASP A 110 7.13 -2.46 3.15
C ASP A 110 6.48 -3.83 3.29
N TYR A 111 7.14 -4.68 4.05
CA TYR A 111 6.74 -6.07 4.30
C TYR A 111 6.90 -6.42 5.77
N GLY A 112 6.06 -7.33 6.23
CA GLY A 112 6.17 -7.96 7.54
C GLY A 112 6.13 -9.47 7.38
N VAL A 113 6.87 -10.20 8.21
CA VAL A 113 6.95 -11.66 8.16
C VAL A 113 6.58 -12.24 9.51
N ALA A 114 5.73 -13.27 9.47
CA ALA A 114 5.42 -14.13 10.60
C ALA A 114 5.88 -15.56 10.29
N VAL A 115 6.48 -16.22 11.28
CA VAL A 115 7.03 -17.57 11.14
C VAL A 115 6.64 -18.37 12.37
N PHE A 116 6.35 -19.65 12.20
CA PHE A 116 6.33 -20.61 13.30
C PHE A 116 6.89 -21.98 12.89
N HIS A 117 7.40 -22.69 13.88
CA HIS A 117 7.94 -24.04 13.73
C HIS A 117 6.87 -25.04 14.15
N ASP A 118 6.16 -25.58 13.20
CA ASP A 118 5.16 -26.65 13.33
C ASP A 118 5.90 -27.98 13.58
N GLU A 119 6.18 -28.29 14.85
CA GLU A 119 7.04 -29.41 15.23
C GLU A 119 6.39 -30.76 14.97
N ASN A 120 5.04 -30.83 15.00
CA ASN A 120 4.28 -32.07 14.75
C ASN A 120 3.69 -32.17 13.35
N SER A 121 3.89 -31.14 12.49
CA SER A 121 3.42 -31.06 11.11
C SER A 121 1.89 -31.16 10.97
N ASN A 122 1.13 -30.65 11.96
CA ASN A 122 -0.33 -30.65 11.93
C ASN A 122 -0.93 -29.48 11.12
N GLY A 123 -0.10 -28.54 10.69
CA GLY A 123 -0.48 -27.41 9.88
C GLY A 123 -1.02 -26.22 10.65
N LYS A 124 -1.06 -26.27 11.97
CA LYS A 124 -1.64 -25.25 12.85
C LYS A 124 -0.67 -24.89 13.97
N MET A 125 -0.75 -23.66 14.44
CA MET A 125 -0.06 -23.23 15.65
C MET A 125 -0.74 -23.84 16.87
N ASP A 126 -0.07 -24.75 17.55
CA ASP A 126 -0.56 -25.35 18.80
C ASP A 126 -0.53 -24.34 19.94
N LYS A 127 -1.60 -24.34 20.74
CA LYS A 127 -1.77 -23.42 21.87
C LYS A 127 -2.26 -24.18 23.09
N ASN A 128 -1.88 -23.70 24.27
CA ASN A 128 -2.42 -24.21 25.51
C ASN A 128 -3.86 -23.71 25.76
N VAL A 129 -4.47 -24.13 26.86
CA VAL A 129 -5.85 -23.75 27.25
C VAL A 129 -6.04 -22.24 27.48
N LEU A 130 -4.98 -21.47 27.67
CA LEU A 130 -4.98 -20.02 27.80
C LEU A 130 -4.73 -19.31 26.46
N GLY A 131 -4.61 -20.06 25.35
CA GLY A 131 -4.35 -19.50 24.03
C GLY A 131 -2.88 -19.11 23.77
N ILE A 132 -1.96 -19.49 24.66
CA ILE A 132 -0.53 -19.22 24.53
C ILE A 132 0.08 -20.23 23.57
N PRO A 133 0.83 -19.81 22.54
CA PRO A 133 1.55 -20.72 21.63
C PRO A 133 2.47 -21.67 22.37
N LEU A 134 2.44 -22.94 22.00
CA LEU A 134 3.33 -24.00 22.49
C LEU A 134 4.52 -24.20 21.56
N GLU A 135 4.34 -23.89 20.29
CA GLU A 135 5.35 -24.00 19.26
C GLU A 135 6.19 -22.73 19.11
N PRO A 136 7.47 -22.84 18.74
CA PRO A 136 8.34 -21.70 18.53
C PRO A 136 7.82 -20.82 17.38
N TYR A 137 7.81 -19.53 17.60
CA TYR A 137 7.39 -18.56 16.57
C TYR A 137 8.22 -17.30 16.63
N GLY A 138 8.16 -16.51 15.56
CA GLY A 138 8.92 -15.28 15.44
C GLY A 138 8.35 -14.35 14.37
N PHE A 139 8.81 -13.10 14.40
CA PHE A 139 8.42 -12.06 13.46
C PHE A 139 9.64 -11.33 12.94
N SER A 140 9.51 -10.71 11.76
CA SER A 140 10.54 -9.80 11.24
C SER A 140 10.93 -8.77 12.30
N ASN A 141 12.14 -8.22 12.17
CA ASN A 141 12.80 -7.36 13.14
C ASN A 141 13.04 -8.02 14.53
N ASN A 142 12.78 -9.32 14.67
CA ASN A 142 12.89 -10.03 15.95
C ASN A 142 12.16 -9.32 17.11
N VAL A 143 10.96 -8.81 16.83
CA VAL A 143 10.15 -8.05 17.79
C VAL A 143 9.90 -8.88 19.03
N ARG A 144 10.12 -8.28 20.21
CA ARG A 144 9.79 -8.90 21.48
C ARG A 144 8.30 -8.88 21.71
N ILE A 145 7.73 -10.03 21.99
CA ILE A 145 6.32 -10.18 22.30
C ILE A 145 6.14 -10.08 23.80
N THR A 146 5.41 -9.07 24.23
CA THR A 146 5.10 -8.87 25.65
C THR A 146 3.64 -9.15 25.96
N LEU A 147 2.73 -8.74 25.10
CA LEU A 147 1.29 -8.95 25.26
C LEU A 147 0.62 -9.07 23.89
N GLY A 148 0.41 -10.30 23.42
CA GLY A 148 -0.16 -10.57 22.10
C GLY A 148 0.80 -10.36 20.92
N PRO A 149 0.32 -10.53 19.69
CA PRO A 149 1.15 -10.39 18.49
C PRO A 149 1.61 -8.93 18.28
N PRO A 150 2.79 -8.72 17.64
CA PRO A 150 3.30 -7.38 17.41
C PRO A 150 2.43 -6.60 16.43
N LYS A 151 2.48 -5.27 16.53
CA LYS A 151 1.85 -4.38 15.57
C LYS A 151 2.63 -4.40 14.25
N TRP A 152 1.95 -4.07 13.16
CA TRP A 152 2.58 -3.92 11.85
C TRP A 152 3.81 -3.02 11.87
N GLU A 153 3.71 -1.85 12.51
CA GLU A 153 4.79 -0.86 12.58
C GLU A 153 6.07 -1.38 13.25
N GLU A 154 5.95 -2.38 14.12
CA GLU A 154 7.08 -2.99 14.83
C GLU A 154 7.75 -4.06 13.97
N ALA A 155 6.95 -4.80 13.19
CA ALA A 155 7.42 -5.93 12.39
C ALA A 155 7.79 -5.54 10.96
N LYS A 156 7.31 -4.42 10.42
CA LYS A 156 7.57 -4.05 9.03
C LYS A 156 9.04 -3.71 8.76
N PHE A 157 9.51 -4.09 7.58
CA PHE A 157 10.80 -3.70 7.02
C PHE A 157 10.63 -3.32 5.55
N THR A 158 11.56 -2.54 5.02
CA THR A 158 11.48 -2.06 3.63
C THR A 158 12.36 -2.91 2.72
N VAL A 159 11.75 -3.46 1.66
CA VAL A 159 12.46 -4.12 0.55
C VAL A 159 12.81 -3.07 -0.50
N LYS A 160 14.12 -2.93 -0.78
CA LYS A 160 14.69 -2.04 -1.78
C LYS A 160 16.04 -2.59 -2.28
N GLY A 161 16.49 -2.11 -3.44
CA GLY A 161 17.74 -2.61 -4.04
C GLY A 161 17.57 -3.98 -4.71
N SER A 162 18.65 -4.68 -5.01
CA SER A 162 18.61 -5.97 -5.71
C SER A 162 18.27 -7.13 -4.80
N THR A 163 18.65 -7.07 -3.53
CA THR A 163 18.44 -8.12 -2.54
C THR A 163 18.14 -7.52 -1.18
N ALA A 164 17.18 -8.09 -0.48
CA ALA A 164 16.87 -7.81 0.92
C ALA A 164 17.00 -9.11 1.72
N GLU A 165 17.77 -9.09 2.81
CA GLU A 165 17.94 -10.24 3.70
C GLU A 165 17.34 -9.94 5.07
N VAL A 166 16.55 -10.87 5.58
CA VAL A 166 15.90 -10.77 6.89
C VAL A 166 16.11 -12.05 7.67
N SER A 167 16.70 -11.93 8.86
CA SER A 167 16.88 -13.05 9.78
C SER A 167 15.85 -12.99 10.91
N ILE A 168 15.17 -14.10 11.14
CA ILE A 168 14.08 -14.22 12.11
C ILE A 168 14.41 -15.37 13.06
N GLY A 169 14.58 -15.04 14.34
CA GLY A 169 14.73 -16.02 15.40
C GLY A 169 13.39 -16.47 15.95
N VAL A 170 13.09 -17.76 15.90
CA VAL A 170 11.91 -18.33 16.57
C VAL A 170 12.24 -18.71 18.01
N LYS A 171 11.27 -18.56 18.91
CA LYS A 171 11.43 -18.82 20.36
C LYS A 171 10.22 -19.52 20.91
#